data_a237bb7ac7c92dfdde5ba1c389d8f096
#
_entry.id   a237bb7ac7c92dfdde5ba1c389d8f096
#
_cell.length_a   1.000
_cell.length_b   1.000
_cell.length_c   1.000
_cell.angle_alpha   90.00
_cell.angle_beta   90.00
_cell.angle_gamma   90.00
#
_symmetry.space_group_name_H-M   'P 1'
#
loop_
_entity.id
_entity.type
_entity.pdbx_description
1 polymer ?
#
loop_
_entity_poly.entity_id
_entity_poly.type
_entity_poly.pdbx_seq_one_letter_code
_entity_poly.pdbx_strand_id
1 'polypeptide(L)'
;MEPRGGTELQFEYLRKHVDPKLLDQVQITTSVPEKIPLHPTKLNILWEKNSYDQPNLAPWFKDKSNHHKYDWYVFNSNWSYEKFRMAFDIPTEKCVVIKNGVENINPIQSPYVKGQPIKIIHQCTPWRGLSVLLGAMQLVKNPLISLDVYSSTEIYGKAFHEQNDKHYQALYEQARQLPNVNYIGYKPNEYIKEHLKDYRLFVYPSIWEETFCISALEAMAAGLYCVVTNYGALFETCSEFPMYIPYSNDYKSLAQKFAQGIEVAAKALEAPGIQGHLDMQKQFVNRFYNWNIKGTSWTRFLQGAINAK
;
A
#
# COMPACT_ATOMS: atom_id res chain seq x y z
N MET A 1 21.27 -5.38 -3.79
CA MET A 1 20.03 -4.84 -4.35
C MET A 1 19.69 -3.60 -3.53
N GLU A 2 19.40 -2.49 -4.16
CA GLU A 2 18.94 -1.28 -3.48
C GLU A 2 17.50 -1.45 -3.00
N PRO A 3 17.10 -0.77 -1.91
CA PRO A 3 15.71 -0.77 -1.45
C PRO A 3 14.78 -0.25 -2.54
N ARG A 4 13.63 -0.91 -2.74
CA ARG A 4 12.63 -0.50 -3.71
C ARG A 4 11.22 -0.74 -3.18
N GLY A 5 10.98 -0.21 -1.99
CA GLY A 5 9.66 -0.22 -1.37
C GLY A 5 8.71 0.81 -1.98
N GLY A 6 7.52 0.92 -1.39
CA GLY A 6 6.51 1.85 -1.88
C GLY A 6 6.95 3.32 -1.91
N THR A 7 7.84 3.73 -1.01
CA THR A 7 8.37 5.11 -0.96
C THR A 7 9.25 5.41 -2.16
N GLU A 8 10.20 4.52 -2.46
CA GLU A 8 11.14 4.65 -3.58
C GLU A 8 10.37 4.62 -4.90
N LEU A 9 9.43 3.70 -5.05
CA LEU A 9 8.59 3.58 -6.24
C LEU A 9 7.77 4.85 -6.49
N GLN A 10 7.15 5.43 -5.46
CA GLN A 10 6.40 6.67 -5.60
C GLN A 10 7.29 7.86 -5.96
N PHE A 11 8.54 7.88 -5.48
CA PHE A 11 9.50 8.93 -5.83
C PHE A 11 10.00 8.78 -7.28
N GLU A 12 10.20 7.56 -7.78
CA GLU A 12 10.49 7.30 -9.19
C GLU A 12 9.35 7.79 -10.09
N TYR A 13 8.10 7.52 -9.73
CA TYR A 13 6.94 8.00 -10.49
C TYR A 13 6.80 9.52 -10.45
N LEU A 14 7.11 10.17 -9.32
CA LEU A 14 7.14 11.62 -9.23
C LEU A 14 8.12 12.20 -10.26
N ARG A 15 9.35 11.67 -10.33
CA ARG A 15 10.36 12.10 -11.30
C ARG A 15 9.95 11.87 -12.75
N LYS A 16 9.17 10.83 -13.01
CA LYS A 16 8.69 10.49 -14.36
C LYS A 16 7.57 11.43 -14.84
N HIS A 17 6.72 11.91 -13.92
CA HIS A 17 5.48 12.61 -14.26
C HIS A 17 5.49 14.11 -13.95
N VAL A 18 6.53 14.64 -13.35
CA VAL A 18 6.67 16.07 -13.02
C VAL A 18 7.88 16.65 -13.71
N ASP A 19 7.73 17.88 -14.23
CA ASP A 19 8.81 18.59 -14.94
C ASP A 19 10.07 18.68 -14.04
N PRO A 20 11.22 18.21 -14.52
CA PRO A 20 12.49 18.32 -13.79
C PRO A 20 12.81 19.74 -13.33
N LYS A 21 12.45 20.77 -14.11
CA LYS A 21 12.66 22.18 -13.75
C LYS A 21 11.93 22.61 -12.47
N LEU A 22 10.78 22.01 -12.19
CA LEU A 22 10.08 22.23 -10.92
C LEU A 22 10.75 21.46 -9.78
N LEU A 23 11.15 20.22 -10.04
CA LEU A 23 11.84 19.40 -9.05
C LEU A 23 13.21 19.96 -8.66
N ASP A 24 13.90 20.64 -9.58
CA ASP A 24 15.20 21.29 -9.31
C ASP A 24 15.10 22.47 -8.33
N GLN A 25 13.92 23.05 -8.13
CA GLN A 25 13.68 24.18 -7.23
C GLN A 25 13.31 23.77 -5.81
N VAL A 26 13.09 22.47 -5.58
CA VAL A 26 12.67 21.94 -4.29
C VAL A 26 13.61 20.84 -3.81
N GLN A 27 13.61 20.59 -2.51
CA GLN A 27 14.21 19.42 -1.91
C GLN A 27 13.12 18.62 -1.21
N ILE A 28 12.89 17.39 -1.67
CA ILE A 28 11.89 16.51 -1.09
C ILE A 28 12.58 15.46 -0.22
N THR A 29 12.36 15.52 1.09
CA THR A 29 12.73 14.49 2.06
C THR A 29 11.54 13.56 2.24
N THR A 30 11.77 12.23 2.27
CA THR A 30 10.70 11.23 2.43
C THR A 30 10.76 10.57 3.79
N SER A 31 9.60 10.42 4.42
CA SER A 31 9.34 9.60 5.63
C SER A 31 10.01 10.07 6.92
N VAL A 32 11.31 10.28 6.93
CA VAL A 32 12.04 10.64 8.16
C VAL A 32 12.58 12.06 8.03
N PRO A 33 12.16 12.98 8.91
CA PRO A 33 12.66 14.35 8.91
C PRO A 33 14.17 14.41 9.02
N GLU A 34 14.78 15.35 8.34
CA GLU A 34 16.25 15.59 8.36
C GLU A 34 17.11 14.36 7.99
N LYS A 35 16.53 13.33 7.36
CA LYS A 35 17.28 12.19 6.77
C LYS A 35 18.35 12.67 5.78
N ILE A 36 18.09 13.79 5.12
CA ILE A 36 19.05 14.59 4.35
C ILE A 36 19.07 16.01 4.93
N PRO A 37 20.21 16.70 4.96
CA PRO A 37 20.29 18.08 5.44
C PRO A 37 19.35 19.00 4.64
N LEU A 38 18.72 19.96 5.30
CA LEU A 38 17.87 20.95 4.65
C LEU A 38 18.67 21.78 3.63
N HIS A 39 18.05 22.05 2.48
CA HIS A 39 18.69 22.85 1.46
C HIS A 39 18.59 24.35 1.80
N PRO A 40 19.67 25.13 1.72
CA PRO A 40 19.67 26.52 2.19
C PRO A 40 18.84 27.47 1.31
N THR A 41 18.60 27.15 0.04
CA THR A 41 17.93 28.04 -0.93
C THR A 41 16.72 27.45 -1.62
N LYS A 42 16.56 26.12 -1.68
CA LYS A 42 15.39 25.45 -2.26
C LYS A 42 14.24 25.42 -1.25
N LEU A 43 13.03 25.17 -1.71
CA LEU A 43 11.92 24.80 -0.83
C LEU A 43 12.16 23.40 -0.25
N ASN A 44 12.09 23.27 1.06
CA ASN A 44 12.22 21.99 1.75
C ASN A 44 10.83 21.42 2.00
N ILE A 45 10.56 20.27 1.41
CA ILE A 45 9.29 19.57 1.49
C ILE A 45 9.50 18.23 2.20
N LEU A 46 8.72 17.95 3.24
CA LEU A 46 8.67 16.63 3.85
C LEU A 46 7.48 15.87 3.27
N TRP A 47 7.76 14.82 2.50
CA TRP A 47 6.74 13.93 1.98
C TRP A 47 6.59 12.72 2.90
N GLU A 48 5.59 12.80 3.80
CA GLU A 48 5.40 11.79 4.83
C GLU A 48 4.74 10.52 4.26
N LYS A 49 5.36 9.39 4.60
CA LYS A 49 4.95 8.05 4.16
C LYS A 49 4.78 7.10 5.35
N ASN A 50 5.39 7.43 6.48
CA ASN A 50 5.38 6.60 7.68
C ASN A 50 4.18 6.93 8.57
N SER A 51 3.86 6.03 9.50
CA SER A 51 2.86 6.30 10.52
C SER A 51 3.43 7.25 11.60
N TYR A 52 2.55 8.07 12.16
CA TYR A 52 2.84 9.12 13.14
C TYR A 52 3.52 8.61 14.43
N ASP A 53 3.29 7.35 14.79
CA ASP A 53 3.75 6.71 16.02
C ASP A 53 5.13 6.05 15.89
N GLN A 54 5.77 6.13 14.73
CA GLN A 54 7.06 5.48 14.51
C GLN A 54 8.17 6.12 15.34
N PRO A 55 9.02 5.31 16.03
CA PRO A 55 10.04 5.81 16.95
C PRO A 55 11.09 6.71 16.31
N ASN A 56 11.34 6.56 15.02
CA ASN A 56 12.36 7.32 14.28
C ASN A 56 11.87 8.69 13.79
N LEU A 57 10.60 9.03 13.95
CA LEU A 57 10.07 10.33 13.54
C LEU A 57 9.25 11.04 14.63
N ALA A 58 8.52 10.29 15.47
CA ALA A 58 7.66 10.87 16.48
C ALA A 58 8.34 11.86 17.44
N PRO A 59 9.60 11.62 17.91
CA PRO A 59 10.31 12.59 18.73
C PRO A 59 10.55 13.95 18.04
N TRP A 60 10.84 13.92 16.74
CA TRP A 60 11.05 15.13 15.96
C TRP A 60 9.77 15.98 15.86
N PHE A 61 8.61 15.36 15.63
CA PHE A 61 7.33 16.06 15.55
C PHE A 61 6.81 16.53 16.91
N LYS A 62 7.17 15.84 18.00
CA LYS A 62 6.81 16.29 19.38
C LYS A 62 7.47 17.63 19.74
N ASP A 63 8.63 17.90 19.21
CA ASP A 63 9.28 19.22 19.37
C ASP A 63 8.72 20.21 18.34
N LYS A 64 7.74 21.02 18.78
CA LYS A 64 7.10 22.03 17.93
C LYS A 64 8.08 23.04 17.31
N SER A 65 9.26 23.23 17.91
CA SER A 65 10.31 24.10 17.35
C SER A 65 10.84 23.59 16.01
N ASN A 66 10.65 22.32 15.69
CA ASN A 66 11.03 21.74 14.40
C ASN A 66 10.03 22.04 13.27
N HIS A 67 8.76 22.38 13.60
CA HIS A 67 7.71 22.50 12.59
C HIS A 67 7.93 23.62 11.56
N HIS A 68 8.78 24.60 11.87
CA HIS A 68 9.13 25.64 10.91
C HIS A 68 10.24 25.27 9.92
N LYS A 69 10.95 24.15 10.17
CA LYS A 69 12.13 23.73 9.36
C LYS A 69 11.77 23.32 7.94
N TYR A 70 10.55 22.81 7.74
CA TYR A 70 10.04 22.54 6.39
C TYR A 70 9.08 23.63 5.94
N ASP A 71 9.15 23.96 4.66
CA ASP A 71 8.23 24.89 4.03
C ASP A 71 6.86 24.24 3.86
N TRP A 72 6.83 22.94 3.53
CA TRP A 72 5.62 22.16 3.29
C TRP A 72 5.72 20.73 3.81
N TYR A 73 4.55 20.20 4.25
CA TYR A 73 4.32 18.81 4.62
C TYR A 73 3.31 18.19 3.65
N VAL A 74 3.72 17.15 2.94
CA VAL A 74 2.88 16.43 2.00
C VAL A 74 2.53 15.08 2.58
N PHE A 75 1.24 14.78 2.75
CA PHE A 75 0.75 13.52 3.27
C PHE A 75 0.17 12.64 2.15
N ASN A 76 0.31 11.33 2.29
CA ASN A 76 -0.17 10.37 1.31
C ASN A 76 -1.65 9.98 1.49
N SER A 77 -2.31 10.41 2.57
CA SER A 77 -3.74 10.23 2.83
C SER A 77 -4.26 11.30 3.80
N ASN A 78 -5.59 11.54 3.79
CA ASN A 78 -6.22 12.38 4.81
C ASN A 78 -6.11 11.72 6.19
N TRP A 79 -6.23 10.39 6.25
CA TRP A 79 -6.02 9.63 7.48
C TRP A 79 -4.65 9.94 8.11
N SER A 80 -3.57 9.86 7.31
CA SER A 80 -2.22 10.18 7.79
C SER A 80 -2.12 11.63 8.25
N TYR A 81 -2.60 12.59 7.45
CA TYR A 81 -2.63 14.01 7.82
C TYR A 81 -3.34 14.24 9.15
N GLU A 82 -4.54 13.70 9.35
CA GLU A 82 -5.31 13.86 10.58
C GLU A 82 -4.59 13.25 11.79
N LYS A 83 -3.93 12.10 11.63
CA LYS A 83 -3.14 11.50 12.71
C LYS A 83 -1.99 12.41 13.16
N PHE A 84 -1.24 12.97 12.21
CA PHE A 84 -0.16 13.92 12.53
C PHE A 84 -0.70 15.20 13.14
N ARG A 85 -1.78 15.74 12.61
CA ARG A 85 -2.45 16.93 13.14
C ARG A 85 -2.89 16.72 14.60
N MET A 86 -3.56 15.60 14.89
CA MET A 86 -4.07 15.29 16.23
C MET A 86 -2.95 14.96 17.22
N ALA A 87 -1.89 14.27 16.78
CA ALA A 87 -0.82 13.83 17.67
C ALA A 87 0.21 14.94 17.98
N PHE A 88 0.45 15.86 17.03
CA PHE A 88 1.56 16.80 17.12
C PHE A 88 1.18 18.26 16.93
N ASP A 89 -0.08 18.55 16.58
CA ASP A 89 -0.57 19.92 16.35
C ASP A 89 0.32 20.65 15.30
N ILE A 90 0.54 19.98 14.16
CA ILE A 90 1.34 20.52 13.06
C ILE A 90 0.68 21.73 12.40
N PRO A 91 1.45 22.67 11.80
CA PRO A 91 0.90 23.86 11.15
C PRO A 91 0.09 23.50 9.90
N THR A 92 -1.23 23.57 10.00
CA THR A 92 -2.17 23.12 8.97
C THR A 92 -2.03 23.89 7.66
N GLU A 93 -1.64 25.16 7.72
CA GLU A 93 -1.40 26.04 6.57
C GLU A 93 -0.21 25.61 5.71
N LYS A 94 0.67 24.77 6.26
CA LYS A 94 1.81 24.16 5.55
C LYS A 94 1.53 22.74 5.07
N CYS A 95 0.34 22.22 5.30
CA CYS A 95 0.01 20.83 5.01
C CYS A 95 -0.79 20.68 3.72
N VAL A 96 -0.46 19.67 2.93
CA VAL A 96 -1.22 19.28 1.75
C VAL A 96 -1.32 17.76 1.67
N VAL A 97 -2.47 17.26 1.20
CA VAL A 97 -2.65 15.83 0.94
C VAL A 97 -2.57 15.58 -0.55
N ILE A 98 -1.53 14.86 -0.96
CA ILE A 98 -1.38 14.34 -2.32
C ILE A 98 -1.27 12.83 -2.22
N LYS A 99 -2.37 12.14 -2.48
CA LYS A 99 -2.46 10.68 -2.37
C LYS A 99 -1.48 10.02 -3.33
N ASN A 100 -0.92 8.87 -2.91
CA ASN A 100 -0.10 8.05 -3.79
C ASN A 100 -0.86 7.64 -5.04
N GLY A 101 -0.13 7.27 -6.09
CA GLY A 101 -0.70 6.79 -7.33
C GLY A 101 -0.19 5.41 -7.72
N VAL A 102 -0.85 4.85 -8.72
CA VAL A 102 -0.43 3.63 -9.42
C VAL A 102 -0.23 3.95 -10.90
N GLU A 103 0.68 3.24 -11.55
CA GLU A 103 0.78 3.28 -13.01
C GLU A 103 -0.25 2.35 -13.64
N ASN A 104 -0.37 2.41 -14.96
CA ASN A 104 -1.26 1.53 -15.71
C ASN A 104 -0.94 0.06 -15.42
N ILE A 105 -1.97 -0.69 -15.10
CA ILE A 105 -1.90 -2.12 -14.81
C ILE A 105 -2.74 -2.84 -15.85
N ASN A 106 -2.21 -3.94 -16.39
CA ASN A 106 -2.95 -4.79 -17.30
C ASN A 106 -4.08 -5.49 -16.54
N PRO A 107 -5.36 -5.19 -16.86
CA PRO A 107 -6.47 -5.76 -16.13
C PRO A 107 -6.73 -7.21 -16.56
N ILE A 108 -7.46 -7.92 -15.71
CA ILE A 108 -8.07 -9.22 -16.06
C ILE A 108 -8.91 -9.05 -17.32
N GLN A 109 -8.69 -9.92 -18.29
CA GLN A 109 -9.34 -9.81 -19.62
C GLN A 109 -10.70 -10.48 -19.69
N SER A 110 -10.97 -11.48 -18.82
CA SER A 110 -12.18 -12.26 -18.87
C SER A 110 -12.80 -12.43 -17.48
N PRO A 111 -14.14 -12.42 -17.37
CA PRO A 111 -14.84 -12.75 -16.13
C PRO A 111 -14.43 -14.13 -15.59
N TYR A 112 -14.61 -14.30 -14.28
CA TYR A 112 -14.45 -15.61 -13.66
C TYR A 112 -15.54 -16.58 -14.17
N VAL A 113 -15.15 -17.79 -14.46
CA VAL A 113 -16.07 -18.87 -14.83
C VAL A 113 -16.13 -19.87 -13.69
N LYS A 114 -17.36 -20.22 -13.28
CA LYS A 114 -17.60 -21.18 -12.19
C LYS A 114 -16.82 -22.49 -12.39
N GLY A 115 -16.18 -22.95 -11.33
CA GLY A 115 -15.38 -24.16 -11.33
C GLY A 115 -13.92 -23.99 -11.75
N GLN A 116 -13.51 -22.79 -12.18
CA GLN A 116 -12.11 -22.48 -12.42
C GLN A 116 -11.35 -22.30 -11.09
N PRO A 117 -10.02 -22.51 -11.08
CA PRO A 117 -9.19 -22.17 -9.92
C PRO A 117 -9.32 -20.68 -9.53
N ILE A 118 -9.35 -20.43 -8.23
CA ILE A 118 -9.39 -19.09 -7.64
C ILE A 118 -8.05 -18.84 -6.98
N LYS A 119 -7.18 -18.13 -7.67
CA LYS A 119 -5.87 -17.75 -7.13
C LYS A 119 -5.97 -16.46 -6.33
N ILE A 120 -5.45 -16.50 -5.11
CA ILE A 120 -5.25 -15.33 -4.24
C ILE A 120 -3.80 -14.87 -4.38
N ILE A 121 -3.58 -13.57 -4.40
CA ILE A 121 -2.25 -12.98 -4.25
C ILE A 121 -2.12 -12.26 -2.90
N HIS A 122 -0.95 -12.43 -2.25
CA HIS A 122 -0.49 -11.61 -1.14
C HIS A 122 0.89 -11.06 -1.47
N GLN A 123 1.02 -9.72 -1.54
CA GLN A 123 2.24 -9.02 -2.00
C GLN A 123 2.72 -7.98 -0.99
N CYS A 124 2.69 -8.32 0.29
CA CYS A 124 3.08 -7.43 1.38
C CYS A 124 4.19 -8.05 2.22
N THR A 125 4.88 -7.20 2.99
CA THR A 125 5.92 -7.66 3.91
C THR A 125 5.38 -8.58 5.01
N PRO A 126 6.19 -9.52 5.56
CA PRO A 126 5.67 -10.59 6.41
C PRO A 126 4.99 -10.11 7.70
N TRP A 127 5.44 -8.98 8.27
CA TRP A 127 4.84 -8.42 9.51
C TRP A 127 3.50 -7.73 9.31
N ARG A 128 3.02 -7.57 8.07
CA ARG A 128 1.77 -6.88 7.77
C ARG A 128 0.56 -7.82 7.68
N GLY A 129 0.62 -8.99 8.34
CA GLY A 129 -0.52 -9.89 8.46
C GLY A 129 -0.39 -11.22 7.73
N LEU A 130 0.81 -11.61 7.24
CA LEU A 130 1.01 -12.92 6.63
C LEU A 130 0.64 -14.05 7.59
N SER A 131 0.96 -13.94 8.88
CA SER A 131 0.60 -14.96 9.90
C SER A 131 -0.91 -15.18 9.99
N VAL A 132 -1.69 -14.09 9.95
CA VAL A 132 -3.16 -14.16 9.96
C VAL A 132 -3.67 -14.81 8.69
N LEU A 133 -3.10 -14.46 7.52
CA LEU A 133 -3.49 -15.05 6.25
C LEU A 133 -3.21 -16.54 6.19
N LEU A 134 -2.04 -16.99 6.64
CA LEU A 134 -1.73 -18.43 6.71
C LEU A 134 -2.67 -19.16 7.67
N GLY A 135 -3.00 -18.57 8.81
CA GLY A 135 -4.02 -19.09 9.72
C GLY A 135 -5.41 -19.19 9.05
N ALA A 136 -5.77 -18.22 8.22
CA ALA A 136 -7.01 -18.28 7.44
C ALA A 136 -6.97 -19.41 6.40
N MET A 137 -5.86 -19.55 5.67
CA MET A 137 -5.72 -20.59 4.63
C MET A 137 -5.79 -22.01 5.17
N GLN A 138 -5.42 -22.25 6.44
CA GLN A 138 -5.63 -23.54 7.12
C GLN A 138 -7.11 -23.90 7.30
N LEU A 139 -7.97 -22.88 7.34
CA LEU A 139 -9.41 -23.03 7.59
C LEU A 139 -10.26 -22.99 6.31
N VAL A 140 -9.68 -22.52 5.20
CA VAL A 140 -10.35 -22.51 3.87
C VAL A 140 -10.59 -23.94 3.41
N LYS A 141 -11.82 -24.26 3.01
CA LYS A 141 -12.27 -25.61 2.64
C LYS A 141 -12.44 -25.79 1.14
N ASN A 142 -12.64 -24.72 0.39
CA ASN A 142 -12.85 -24.79 -1.05
C ASN A 142 -11.54 -25.22 -1.74
N PRO A 143 -11.48 -26.41 -2.40
CA PRO A 143 -10.26 -26.93 -3.01
C PRO A 143 -9.82 -26.16 -4.26
N LEU A 144 -10.67 -25.29 -4.81
CA LEU A 144 -10.32 -24.44 -5.93
C LEU A 144 -9.52 -23.21 -5.51
N ILE A 145 -9.41 -22.91 -4.21
CA ILE A 145 -8.74 -21.73 -3.69
C ILE A 145 -7.27 -22.05 -3.38
N SER A 146 -6.38 -21.26 -3.95
CA SER A 146 -4.94 -21.30 -3.65
C SER A 146 -4.39 -19.89 -3.41
N LEU A 147 -3.29 -19.80 -2.68
CA LEU A 147 -2.61 -18.56 -2.33
C LEU A 147 -1.17 -18.55 -2.83
N ASP A 148 -0.80 -17.55 -3.60
CA ASP A 148 0.59 -17.23 -3.92
C ASP A 148 1.08 -16.09 -3.01
N VAL A 149 2.21 -16.32 -2.30
CA VAL A 149 2.79 -15.42 -1.32
C VAL A 149 4.06 -14.79 -1.87
N TYR A 150 3.98 -13.52 -2.25
CA TYR A 150 5.11 -12.66 -2.62
C TYR A 150 5.48 -11.81 -1.39
N SER A 151 6.14 -12.41 -0.43
CA SER A 151 6.47 -11.76 0.83
C SER A 151 7.93 -12.02 1.20
N SER A 152 8.68 -10.95 1.44
CA SER A 152 10.10 -11.01 1.82
C SER A 152 10.52 -9.69 2.45
N THR A 153 11.61 -9.73 3.20
CA THR A 153 12.31 -8.55 3.70
C THR A 153 13.24 -7.93 2.66
N GLU A 154 13.50 -8.61 1.53
CA GLU A 154 14.41 -8.16 0.45
C GLU A 154 13.99 -6.84 -0.19
N ILE A 155 12.70 -6.49 -0.16
CA ILE A 155 12.16 -5.23 -0.69
C ILE A 155 12.84 -4.00 -0.09
N TYR A 156 13.40 -4.11 1.12
CA TYR A 156 14.13 -3.03 1.80
C TYR A 156 15.67 -3.12 1.63
N GLY A 157 16.13 -3.95 0.68
CA GLY A 157 17.53 -4.08 0.33
C GLY A 157 18.28 -5.13 1.15
N LYS A 158 19.50 -5.44 0.67
CA LYS A 158 20.31 -6.55 1.18
C LYS A 158 20.63 -6.44 2.67
N ALA A 159 21.05 -5.28 3.13
CA ALA A 159 21.43 -5.08 4.53
C ALA A 159 20.24 -5.30 5.49
N PHE A 160 19.07 -4.81 5.14
CA PHE A 160 17.86 -5.02 5.93
C PHE A 160 17.46 -6.50 5.93
N HIS A 161 17.53 -7.16 4.80
CA HIS A 161 17.24 -8.58 4.66
C HIS A 161 18.14 -9.43 5.54
N GLU A 162 19.45 -9.28 5.44
CA GLU A 162 20.44 -10.04 6.23
C GLU A 162 20.22 -9.91 7.75
N GLN A 163 19.77 -8.75 8.22
CA GLN A 163 19.52 -8.50 9.64
C GLN A 163 18.18 -9.05 10.12
N ASN A 164 17.13 -8.98 9.30
CA ASN A 164 15.75 -9.14 9.76
C ASN A 164 15.05 -10.41 9.26
N ASP A 165 15.47 -10.99 8.14
CA ASP A 165 14.74 -12.09 7.48
C ASP A 165 14.66 -13.37 8.36
N LYS A 166 15.68 -13.61 9.19
CA LYS A 166 15.70 -14.72 10.14
C LYS A 166 14.49 -14.75 11.09
N HIS A 167 13.89 -13.61 11.38
CA HIS A 167 12.71 -13.52 12.26
C HIS A 167 11.44 -14.05 11.60
N TYR A 168 11.44 -14.20 10.28
CA TYR A 168 10.27 -14.63 9.50
C TYR A 168 10.43 -16.03 8.89
N GLN A 169 11.57 -16.69 9.07
CA GLN A 169 11.82 -18.02 8.49
C GLN A 169 10.78 -19.06 8.90
N ALA A 170 10.39 -19.08 10.18
CA ALA A 170 9.34 -19.99 10.67
C ALA A 170 7.99 -19.75 9.96
N LEU A 171 7.68 -18.49 9.66
CA LEU A 171 6.46 -18.11 8.96
C LEU A 171 6.50 -18.53 7.47
N TYR A 172 7.65 -18.36 6.83
CA TYR A 172 7.85 -18.82 5.46
C TYR A 172 7.80 -20.35 5.35
N GLU A 173 8.35 -21.04 6.36
CA GLU A 173 8.28 -22.50 6.41
C GLU A 173 6.85 -23.00 6.62
N GLN A 174 6.07 -22.34 7.49
CA GLN A 174 4.64 -22.59 7.63
C GLN A 174 3.91 -22.41 6.28
N ALA A 175 4.24 -21.37 5.51
CA ALA A 175 3.65 -21.16 4.19
C ALA A 175 3.95 -22.32 3.22
N ARG A 176 5.18 -22.83 3.22
CA ARG A 176 5.59 -23.97 2.35
C ARG A 176 4.92 -25.28 2.72
N GLN A 177 4.53 -25.46 3.98
CA GLN A 177 3.88 -26.69 4.46
C GLN A 177 2.39 -26.76 4.17
N LEU A 178 1.73 -25.63 3.84
CA LEU A 178 0.30 -25.60 3.55
C LEU A 178 0.05 -26.02 2.09
N PRO A 179 -0.79 -27.05 1.83
CA PRO A 179 -0.99 -27.61 0.50
C PRO A 179 -1.66 -26.66 -0.50
N ASN A 180 -2.38 -25.65 0.01
CA ASN A 180 -3.05 -24.63 -0.79
C ASN A 180 -2.31 -23.27 -0.80
N VAL A 181 -1.05 -23.25 -0.38
CA VAL A 181 -0.19 -22.05 -0.36
C VAL A 181 1.10 -22.31 -1.13
N ASN A 182 1.46 -21.39 -2.01
CA ASN A 182 2.72 -21.37 -2.74
C ASN A 182 3.55 -20.17 -2.27
N TYR A 183 4.61 -20.41 -1.52
CA TYR A 183 5.54 -19.37 -1.10
C TYR A 183 6.55 -19.08 -2.19
N ILE A 184 6.48 -17.88 -2.78
CA ILE A 184 7.34 -17.46 -3.90
C ILE A 184 8.49 -16.57 -3.42
N GLY A 185 8.28 -15.79 -2.34
CA GLY A 185 9.26 -14.84 -1.86
C GLY A 185 9.28 -13.53 -2.65
N TYR A 186 10.43 -12.87 -2.69
CA TYR A 186 10.58 -11.58 -3.36
C TYR A 186 10.44 -11.68 -4.89
N LYS A 187 9.68 -10.75 -5.44
CA LYS A 187 9.70 -10.41 -6.88
C LYS A 187 9.64 -8.89 -7.04
N PRO A 188 10.27 -8.33 -8.08
CA PRO A 188 10.16 -6.90 -8.38
C PRO A 188 8.71 -6.49 -8.63
N ASN A 189 8.37 -5.23 -8.33
CA ASN A 189 7.00 -4.71 -8.50
C ASN A 189 6.50 -4.83 -9.95
N GLU A 190 7.37 -4.66 -10.95
CA GLU A 190 7.03 -4.83 -12.36
C GLU A 190 6.56 -6.25 -12.66
N TYR A 191 7.25 -7.26 -12.13
CA TYR A 191 6.84 -8.66 -12.25
C TYR A 191 5.44 -8.86 -11.63
N ILE A 192 5.24 -8.34 -10.42
CA ILE A 192 3.94 -8.46 -9.74
C ILE A 192 2.83 -7.83 -10.59
N LYS A 193 3.02 -6.59 -11.06
CA LYS A 193 2.02 -5.89 -11.89
C LYS A 193 1.67 -6.64 -13.17
N GLU A 194 2.65 -7.25 -13.82
CA GLU A 194 2.43 -8.04 -15.03
C GLU A 194 1.58 -9.29 -14.78
N HIS A 195 1.73 -9.91 -13.59
CA HIS A 195 1.07 -11.16 -13.22
C HIS A 195 -0.23 -10.98 -12.41
N LEU A 196 -0.60 -9.76 -11.99
CA LEU A 196 -1.86 -9.54 -11.28
C LEU A 196 -3.07 -10.07 -12.02
N LYS A 197 -3.07 -10.02 -13.34
CA LYS A 197 -4.14 -10.57 -14.21
C LYS A 197 -4.39 -12.07 -14.05
N ASP A 198 -3.44 -12.83 -13.49
CA ASP A 198 -3.53 -14.27 -13.27
C ASP A 198 -4.28 -14.65 -11.99
N TYR A 199 -4.64 -13.66 -11.18
CA TYR A 199 -5.31 -13.80 -9.89
C TYR A 199 -6.78 -13.37 -9.97
N ARG A 200 -7.56 -13.74 -8.95
CA ARG A 200 -8.97 -13.34 -8.80
C ARG A 200 -9.23 -12.58 -7.51
N LEU A 201 -8.47 -12.88 -6.48
CA LEU A 201 -8.60 -12.25 -5.17
C LEU A 201 -7.28 -11.64 -4.71
N PHE A 202 -7.38 -10.48 -4.08
CA PHE A 202 -6.34 -9.91 -3.24
C PHE A 202 -6.80 -9.97 -1.79
N VAL A 203 -6.05 -10.67 -0.92
CA VAL A 203 -6.43 -10.85 0.48
C VAL A 203 -5.35 -10.25 1.37
N TYR A 204 -5.75 -9.23 2.13
CA TYR A 204 -4.81 -8.48 2.98
C TYR A 204 -5.35 -8.28 4.40
N PRO A 205 -5.12 -9.25 5.30
CA PRO A 205 -5.47 -9.12 6.71
C PRO A 205 -4.46 -8.23 7.45
N SER A 206 -4.38 -6.97 7.07
CA SER A 206 -3.39 -6.07 7.66
C SER A 206 -3.55 -5.96 9.16
N ILE A 207 -2.46 -6.23 9.88
CA ILE A 207 -2.29 -5.94 11.31
C ILE A 207 -1.39 -4.71 11.50
N TRP A 208 -1.02 -4.05 10.42
CA TRP A 208 -0.28 -2.80 10.38
C TRP A 208 -1.23 -1.65 10.09
N GLU A 209 -1.11 -0.56 10.83
CA GLU A 209 -1.94 0.63 10.61
C GLU A 209 -1.46 1.35 9.34
N GLU A 210 -2.09 1.02 8.21
CA GLU A 210 -1.67 1.51 6.90
C GLU A 210 -1.86 3.00 6.76
N THR A 211 -0.84 3.69 6.23
CA THR A 211 -0.95 5.11 5.86
C THR A 211 -1.55 5.30 4.47
N PHE A 212 -1.55 4.23 3.63
CA PHE A 212 -2.16 4.25 2.29
C PHE A 212 -2.46 2.83 1.78
N CYS A 213 -1.60 2.04 1.30
CA CYS A 213 -1.65 0.71 0.67
C CYS A 213 -1.71 0.73 -0.87
N ILE A 214 -0.51 0.84 -1.47
CA ILE A 214 -0.35 0.78 -2.93
C ILE A 214 -0.75 -0.59 -3.49
N SER A 215 -0.40 -1.67 -2.79
CA SER A 215 -0.70 -3.06 -3.22
C SER A 215 -2.21 -3.31 -3.41
N ALA A 216 -3.05 -2.73 -2.54
CA ALA A 216 -4.50 -2.84 -2.69
C ALA A 216 -4.98 -2.08 -3.94
N LEU A 217 -4.45 -0.89 -4.21
CA LEU A 217 -4.80 -0.15 -5.43
C LEU A 217 -4.34 -0.86 -6.71
N GLU A 218 -3.16 -1.46 -6.72
CA GLU A 218 -2.66 -2.25 -7.85
C GLU A 218 -3.59 -3.44 -8.12
N ALA A 219 -4.01 -4.15 -7.07
CA ALA A 219 -4.96 -5.26 -7.17
C ALA A 219 -6.33 -4.78 -7.69
N MET A 220 -6.84 -3.68 -7.17
CA MET A 220 -8.09 -3.06 -7.63
C MET A 220 -8.02 -2.62 -9.10
N ALA A 221 -6.89 -2.03 -9.52
CA ALA A 221 -6.67 -1.62 -10.92
C ALA A 221 -6.61 -2.82 -11.87
N ALA A 222 -6.09 -3.96 -11.41
CA ALA A 222 -6.10 -5.20 -12.17
C ALA A 222 -7.49 -5.86 -12.24
N GLY A 223 -8.42 -5.46 -11.39
CA GLY A 223 -9.78 -6.02 -11.32
C GLY A 223 -9.90 -7.23 -10.42
N LEU A 224 -9.01 -7.40 -9.44
CA LEU A 224 -9.15 -8.41 -8.39
C LEU A 224 -10.24 -7.98 -7.40
N TYR A 225 -11.03 -8.94 -6.92
CA TYR A 225 -11.90 -8.68 -5.77
C TYR A 225 -11.05 -8.68 -4.49
N CYS A 226 -11.16 -7.62 -3.70
CA CYS A 226 -10.31 -7.39 -2.55
C CYS A 226 -11.02 -7.75 -1.24
N VAL A 227 -10.32 -8.46 -0.33
CA VAL A 227 -10.76 -8.72 1.04
C VAL A 227 -9.67 -8.18 1.97
N VAL A 228 -9.98 -7.13 2.72
CA VAL A 228 -9.00 -6.39 3.51
C VAL A 228 -9.54 -6.04 4.89
N THR A 229 -8.64 -5.73 5.86
CA THR A 229 -9.07 -5.10 7.12
C THR A 229 -9.46 -3.64 6.91
N ASN A 230 -10.37 -3.13 7.74
CA ASN A 230 -10.68 -1.69 7.82
C ASN A 230 -9.70 -0.95 8.74
N TYR A 231 -8.38 -1.15 8.57
CA TYR A 231 -7.37 -0.66 9.50
C TYR A 231 -6.49 0.42 8.87
N GLY A 232 -6.28 1.53 9.59
CA GLY A 232 -5.57 2.70 9.06
C GLY A 232 -6.31 3.36 7.90
N ALA A 233 -5.59 3.75 6.87
CA ALA A 233 -6.11 4.42 5.69
C ALA A 233 -6.74 3.48 4.64
N LEU A 234 -6.91 2.17 4.91
CA LEU A 234 -7.40 1.22 3.90
C LEU A 234 -8.78 1.60 3.36
N PHE A 235 -9.70 2.06 4.23
CA PHE A 235 -11.01 2.51 3.79
C PHE A 235 -10.93 3.76 2.90
N GLU A 236 -10.08 4.74 3.26
CA GLU A 236 -9.87 5.93 2.43
C GLU A 236 -9.26 5.58 1.08
N THR A 237 -8.31 4.63 1.07
CA THR A 237 -7.60 4.22 -0.15
C THR A 237 -8.50 3.46 -1.12
N CYS A 238 -9.26 2.49 -0.60
CA CYS A 238 -10.00 1.54 -1.41
C CYS A 238 -11.50 1.87 -1.53
N SER A 239 -11.98 2.89 -0.80
CA SER A 239 -13.40 3.27 -0.75
C SER A 239 -14.29 2.07 -0.37
N GLU A 240 -15.48 1.94 -0.92
CA GLU A 240 -16.46 0.90 -0.61
C GLU A 240 -16.33 -0.35 -1.52
N PHE A 241 -15.25 -0.49 -2.28
CA PHE A 241 -15.09 -1.59 -3.21
C PHE A 241 -14.72 -2.93 -2.56
N PRO A 242 -13.76 -2.99 -1.60
CA PRO A 242 -13.41 -4.26 -0.95
C PRO A 242 -14.49 -4.80 -0.02
N MET A 243 -14.45 -6.09 0.21
CA MET A 243 -15.02 -6.67 1.41
C MET A 243 -14.13 -6.32 2.61
N TYR A 244 -14.68 -5.58 3.57
CA TYR A 244 -13.96 -5.20 4.78
C TYR A 244 -14.21 -6.18 5.91
N ILE A 245 -13.12 -6.66 6.51
CA ILE A 245 -13.13 -7.45 7.75
C ILE A 245 -12.73 -6.52 8.90
N PRO A 246 -13.56 -6.34 9.94
CA PRO A 246 -13.20 -5.51 11.08
C PRO A 246 -11.90 -5.99 11.74
N TYR A 247 -10.95 -5.06 11.91
CA TYR A 247 -9.69 -5.34 12.58
C TYR A 247 -9.91 -5.81 14.03
N SER A 248 -9.04 -6.71 14.46
CA SER A 248 -9.01 -7.20 15.84
C SER A 248 -7.58 -7.58 16.24
N ASN A 249 -7.22 -7.32 17.49
CA ASN A 249 -5.96 -7.79 18.09
C ASN A 249 -5.98 -9.29 18.41
N ASP A 250 -7.15 -9.93 18.39
CA ASP A 250 -7.27 -11.39 18.43
C ASP A 250 -7.03 -11.94 17.01
N TYR A 251 -5.78 -12.25 16.72
CA TYR A 251 -5.36 -12.73 15.39
C TYR A 251 -5.94 -14.11 15.04
N LYS A 252 -6.30 -14.93 16.03
CA LYS A 252 -6.99 -16.19 15.78
C LYS A 252 -8.41 -15.95 15.31
N SER A 253 -9.15 -15.09 15.99
CA SER A 253 -10.49 -14.66 15.55
C SER A 253 -10.42 -13.94 14.20
N LEU A 254 -9.43 -13.10 13.98
CA LEU A 254 -9.22 -12.39 12.71
C LEU A 254 -8.98 -13.39 11.56
N ALA A 255 -8.15 -14.41 11.76
CA ALA A 255 -7.90 -15.46 10.76
C ALA A 255 -9.19 -16.24 10.43
N GLN A 256 -10.03 -16.55 11.40
CA GLN A 256 -11.32 -17.21 11.20
C GLN A 256 -12.26 -16.35 10.33
N LYS A 257 -12.33 -15.04 10.63
CA LYS A 257 -13.14 -14.10 9.83
C LYS A 257 -12.62 -13.97 8.40
N PHE A 258 -11.29 -13.94 8.21
CA PHE A 258 -10.69 -13.93 6.88
C PHE A 258 -10.94 -15.23 6.12
N ALA A 259 -10.89 -16.40 6.76
CA ALA A 259 -11.26 -17.66 6.12
C ALA A 259 -12.70 -17.64 5.60
N GLN A 260 -13.64 -17.16 6.43
CA GLN A 260 -15.04 -16.97 6.02
C GLN A 260 -15.16 -15.94 4.89
N GLY A 261 -14.46 -14.81 5.00
CA GLY A 261 -14.43 -13.77 3.98
C GLY A 261 -13.90 -14.26 2.63
N ILE A 262 -12.85 -15.08 2.61
CA ILE A 262 -12.31 -15.72 1.41
C ILE A 262 -13.35 -16.63 0.74
N GLU A 263 -14.04 -17.47 1.53
CA GLU A 263 -15.11 -18.35 1.01
C GLU A 263 -16.31 -17.55 0.44
N VAL A 264 -16.69 -16.45 1.10
CA VAL A 264 -17.74 -15.55 0.62
C VAL A 264 -17.30 -14.83 -0.64
N ALA A 265 -16.04 -14.33 -0.69
CA ALA A 265 -15.49 -13.66 -1.86
C ALA A 265 -15.42 -14.60 -3.07
N ALA A 266 -15.04 -15.86 -2.85
CA ALA A 266 -15.03 -16.87 -3.90
C ALA A 266 -16.45 -17.09 -4.50
N LYS A 267 -17.49 -17.13 -3.66
CA LYS A 267 -18.88 -17.20 -4.12
C LYS A 267 -19.33 -15.92 -4.82
N ALA A 268 -18.87 -14.75 -4.35
CA ALA A 268 -19.21 -13.48 -4.96
C ALA A 268 -18.70 -13.38 -6.41
N LEU A 269 -17.57 -14.03 -6.74
CA LEU A 269 -17.06 -14.08 -8.12
C LEU A 269 -18.04 -14.78 -9.11
N GLU A 270 -18.97 -15.60 -8.62
CA GLU A 270 -20.02 -16.27 -9.40
C GLU A 270 -21.32 -15.44 -9.47
N ALA A 271 -21.42 -14.35 -8.71
CA ALA A 271 -22.65 -13.58 -8.61
C ALA A 271 -22.92 -12.75 -9.87
N PRO A 272 -24.19 -12.66 -10.31
CA PRO A 272 -24.59 -11.71 -11.33
C PRO A 272 -24.20 -10.28 -10.92
N GLY A 273 -23.59 -9.52 -11.83
CA GLY A 273 -23.19 -8.12 -11.58
C GLY A 273 -21.81 -7.92 -10.96
N ILE A 274 -21.11 -8.98 -10.50
CA ILE A 274 -19.76 -8.83 -9.95
C ILE A 274 -18.80 -8.15 -10.94
N GLN A 275 -18.91 -8.47 -12.22
CA GLN A 275 -18.05 -7.86 -13.24
C GLN A 275 -18.28 -6.34 -13.32
N GLY A 276 -19.52 -5.88 -13.24
CA GLY A 276 -19.83 -4.43 -13.18
C GLY A 276 -19.21 -3.74 -11.97
N HIS A 277 -19.23 -4.40 -10.81
CA HIS A 277 -18.56 -3.92 -9.59
C HIS A 277 -17.03 -3.79 -9.80
N LEU A 278 -16.38 -4.82 -10.34
CA LEU A 278 -14.95 -4.83 -10.62
C LEU A 278 -14.55 -3.80 -11.70
N ASP A 279 -15.41 -3.57 -12.69
CA ASP A 279 -15.18 -2.54 -13.72
C ASP A 279 -15.28 -1.13 -13.13
N MET A 280 -16.25 -0.86 -12.26
CA MET A 280 -16.33 0.41 -11.52
C MET A 280 -15.11 0.61 -10.62
N GLN A 281 -14.66 -0.44 -9.94
CA GLN A 281 -13.44 -0.42 -9.11
C GLN A 281 -12.21 -0.03 -9.94
N LYS A 282 -11.99 -0.64 -11.11
CA LYS A 282 -10.90 -0.29 -12.04
C LYS A 282 -10.99 1.17 -12.49
N GLN A 283 -12.19 1.61 -12.87
CA GLN A 283 -12.43 3.00 -13.29
C GLN A 283 -12.12 3.99 -12.16
N PHE A 284 -12.53 3.68 -10.92
CA PHE A 284 -12.22 4.48 -9.76
C PHE A 284 -10.71 4.65 -9.57
N VAL A 285 -9.93 3.57 -9.60
CA VAL A 285 -8.47 3.66 -9.45
C VAL A 285 -7.86 4.44 -10.61
N ASN A 286 -8.23 4.15 -11.85
CA ASN A 286 -7.69 4.83 -13.03
C ASN A 286 -8.01 6.33 -13.04
N ARG A 287 -9.19 6.72 -12.58
CA ARG A 287 -9.63 8.12 -12.56
C ARG A 287 -9.02 8.93 -11.41
N PHE A 288 -8.83 8.32 -10.25
CA PHE A 288 -8.43 9.07 -9.05
C PHE A 288 -7.00 8.82 -8.60
N TYR A 289 -6.38 7.71 -9.02
CA TYR A 289 -5.07 7.30 -8.51
C TYR A 289 -4.03 7.03 -9.61
N ASN A 290 -4.35 7.23 -10.88
CA ASN A 290 -3.36 7.12 -11.95
C ASN A 290 -2.30 8.22 -11.82
N TRP A 291 -1.04 7.87 -12.08
CA TRP A 291 0.07 8.82 -11.92
C TRP A 291 0.02 10.01 -12.89
N ASN A 292 -0.65 9.94 -14.03
CA ASN A 292 -0.90 11.12 -14.86
C ASN A 292 -1.70 12.19 -14.09
N ILE A 293 -2.69 11.75 -13.28
CA ILE A 293 -3.49 12.63 -12.42
C ILE A 293 -2.66 13.13 -11.22
N LYS A 294 -1.89 12.22 -10.58
CA LYS A 294 -1.04 12.58 -9.44
C LYS A 294 0.10 13.52 -9.85
N GLY A 295 0.70 13.29 -11.00
CA GLY A 295 1.69 14.19 -11.58
C GLY A 295 1.15 15.60 -11.79
N THR A 296 -0.08 15.72 -12.31
CA THR A 296 -0.78 17.01 -12.41
C THR A 296 -1.00 17.66 -11.04
N SER A 297 -1.40 16.89 -10.02
CA SER A 297 -1.58 17.39 -8.66
C SER A 297 -0.28 17.92 -8.07
N TRP A 298 0.80 17.15 -8.23
CA TRP A 298 2.14 17.56 -7.82
C TRP A 298 2.62 18.80 -8.54
N THR A 299 2.45 18.87 -9.87
CA THR A 299 2.83 20.04 -10.69
C THR A 299 2.14 21.30 -10.19
N ARG A 300 0.82 21.25 -9.99
CA ARG A 300 0.05 22.40 -9.47
C ARG A 300 0.52 22.83 -8.08
N PHE A 301 0.73 21.87 -7.19
CA PHE A 301 1.22 22.14 -5.85
C PHE A 301 2.61 22.82 -5.90
N LEU A 302 3.55 22.26 -6.63
CA LEU A 302 4.92 22.79 -6.73
C LEU A 302 4.93 24.20 -7.35
N GLN A 303 4.17 24.43 -8.42
CA GLN A 303 4.03 25.75 -9.02
C GLN A 303 3.48 26.78 -8.03
N GLY A 304 2.43 26.43 -7.29
CA GLY A 304 1.88 27.30 -6.23
C GLY A 304 2.88 27.59 -5.12
N ALA A 305 3.55 26.55 -4.61
CA ALA A 305 4.53 26.67 -3.52
C ALA A 305 5.75 27.51 -3.91
N ILE A 306 6.25 27.32 -5.14
CA ILE A 306 7.40 28.10 -5.67
C ILE A 306 7.04 29.56 -5.85
N ASN A 307 5.85 29.86 -6.38
CA ASN A 307 5.39 31.23 -6.61
C ASN A 307 5.03 31.99 -5.32
N ALA A 308 4.81 31.29 -4.22
CA ALA A 308 4.49 31.88 -2.92
C ALA A 308 5.76 32.20 -2.07
N LYS A 309 6.94 31.77 -2.51
CA LYS A 309 8.23 32.06 -1.87
C LYS A 309 8.77 33.42 -2.28
#